data_a2591497c0f22c655158a8c5c225ff20
#
_entry.id   a2591497c0f22c655158a8c5c225ff20
#
_cell.length_a   1.000
_cell.length_b   1.000
_cell.length_c   1.000
_cell.angle_alpha   90.00
_cell.angle_beta   90.00
_cell.angle_gamma   90.00
#
_symmetry.space_group_name_H-M   'P 1'
#
loop_
_entity.id
_entity.type
_entity.pdbx_description
1 polymer ?
#
loop_
_entity_poly.entity_id
_entity_poly.type
_entity_poly.pdbx_seq_one_letter_code
_entity_poly.pdbx_strand_id
1 'polypeptide(L)'
;GELAAELARVREELNSYYKRLDRAEADELAKLTLAVREREARVAKLTREIASVLSRSGRQTADKFSLRTLQERLGAERTLIEFVEIDGVFSAFVVSGRKIRFVHDLANVDDIAKSLEDLHFQFGALRYETAGMERFLGQMKARADACLCSLHEILFRPLEKLLMGDSLVIVPAGLLHYVPFHALYDDGYIAERFEVSYAPSAGVWCKLQE
;
A
#
# COMPACT_ATOMS: atom_id res chain seq x y z
N GLY A 1 -12.73 22.96 0.86
CA GLY A 1 -13.81 22.99 -0.14
C GLY A 1 -14.80 21.86 0.12
N GLU A 2 -15.97 21.87 -0.52
CA GLU A 2 -17.08 20.92 -0.30
C GLU A 2 -16.66 19.45 -0.45
N LEU A 3 -15.87 19.12 -1.47
CA LEU A 3 -15.38 17.75 -1.68
C LEU A 3 -14.52 17.23 -0.52
N ALA A 4 -13.70 18.09 0.10
CA ALA A 4 -12.89 17.68 1.25
C ALA A 4 -13.75 17.47 2.51
N ALA A 5 -14.79 18.27 2.70
CA ALA A 5 -15.73 18.09 3.78
C ALA A 5 -16.56 16.81 3.58
N GLU A 6 -17.00 16.52 2.36
CA GLU A 6 -17.70 15.28 2.03
C GLU A 6 -16.80 14.05 2.25
N LEU A 7 -15.54 14.12 1.81
CA LEU A 7 -14.56 13.04 2.05
C LEU A 7 -14.37 12.76 3.54
N ALA A 8 -14.24 13.81 4.36
CA ALA A 8 -14.11 13.67 5.81
C ALA A 8 -15.34 12.98 6.42
N ARG A 9 -16.54 13.39 6.02
CA ARG A 9 -17.80 12.78 6.48
C ARG A 9 -17.91 11.31 6.11
N VAL A 10 -17.61 10.96 4.84
CA VAL A 10 -17.69 9.55 4.38
C VAL A 10 -16.66 8.68 5.09
N ARG A 11 -15.47 9.21 5.40
CA ARG A 11 -14.46 8.50 6.20
C ARG A 11 -14.92 8.25 7.63
N GLU A 12 -15.60 9.20 8.25
CA GLU A 12 -16.16 9.05 9.60
C GLU A 12 -17.28 8.01 9.62
N GLU A 13 -18.18 8.03 8.63
CA GLU A 13 -19.18 6.99 8.42
C GLU A 13 -18.52 5.61 8.26
N LEU A 14 -17.50 5.49 7.39
CA LEU A 14 -16.77 4.25 7.15
C LEU A 14 -16.15 3.69 8.44
N ASN A 15 -15.51 4.54 9.24
CA ASN A 15 -14.98 4.15 10.55
C ASN A 15 -16.07 3.65 11.51
N SER A 16 -17.26 4.25 11.47
CA SER A 16 -18.40 3.79 12.25
C SER A 16 -18.87 2.40 11.80
N TYR A 17 -18.91 2.15 10.47
CA TYR A 17 -19.27 0.84 9.92
C TYR A 17 -18.25 -0.23 10.26
N TYR A 18 -16.94 0.06 10.22
CA TYR A 18 -15.90 -0.89 10.65
C TYR A 18 -16.07 -1.30 12.12
N LYS A 19 -16.33 -0.34 13.02
CA LYS A 19 -16.59 -0.64 14.44
C LYS A 19 -17.83 -1.51 14.66
N ARG A 20 -18.84 -1.38 13.79
CA ARG A 20 -20.05 -2.21 13.84
C ARG A 20 -19.77 -3.59 13.25
N LEU A 21 -18.98 -3.67 12.18
CA LEU A 21 -18.58 -4.94 11.55
C LEU A 21 -17.82 -5.83 12.54
N ASP A 22 -16.93 -5.24 13.36
CA ASP A 22 -16.17 -5.96 14.41
C ASP A 22 -17.07 -6.58 15.50
N ARG A 23 -18.35 -6.16 15.60
CA ARG A 23 -19.31 -6.61 16.63
C ARG A 23 -20.56 -7.26 16.05
N ALA A 24 -20.62 -7.42 14.74
CA ALA A 24 -21.81 -7.88 14.03
C ALA A 24 -22.04 -9.37 14.20
N GLU A 25 -23.30 -9.76 14.39
CA GLU A 25 -23.74 -11.13 14.29
C GLU A 25 -23.92 -11.55 12.82
N ALA A 26 -23.96 -12.87 12.55
CA ALA A 26 -23.94 -13.43 11.19
C ALA A 26 -25.01 -12.84 10.25
N ASP A 27 -26.20 -12.53 10.78
CA ASP A 27 -27.31 -11.99 9.99
C ASP A 27 -27.12 -10.54 9.53
N GLU A 28 -26.30 -9.75 10.23
CA GLU A 28 -25.97 -8.37 9.88
C GLU A 28 -24.70 -8.23 9.05
N LEU A 29 -23.85 -9.24 9.07
CA LEU A 29 -22.50 -9.19 8.48
C LEU A 29 -22.53 -8.85 6.98
N ALA A 30 -23.44 -9.50 6.23
CA ALA A 30 -23.56 -9.27 4.78
C ALA A 30 -24.01 -7.83 4.45
N LYS A 31 -24.94 -7.27 5.22
CA LYS A 31 -25.45 -5.91 5.02
C LYS A 31 -24.37 -4.87 5.36
N LEU A 32 -23.64 -5.08 6.44
CA LEU A 32 -22.55 -4.20 6.86
C LEU A 32 -21.37 -4.25 5.90
N THR A 33 -21.01 -5.43 5.39
CA THR A 33 -19.98 -5.60 4.38
C THR A 33 -20.31 -4.85 3.09
N LEU A 34 -21.55 -4.93 2.63
CA LEU A 34 -22.00 -4.17 1.46
C LEU A 34 -21.91 -2.67 1.71
N ALA A 35 -22.38 -2.20 2.88
CA ALA A 35 -22.32 -0.80 3.26
C ALA A 35 -20.88 -0.26 3.38
N VAL A 36 -19.94 -1.08 3.85
CA VAL A 36 -18.50 -0.76 3.87
C VAL A 36 -17.97 -0.60 2.44
N ARG A 37 -18.20 -1.58 1.56
CA ARG A 37 -17.76 -1.53 0.15
C ARG A 37 -18.26 -0.30 -0.61
N GLU A 38 -19.52 0.08 -0.41
CA GLU A 38 -20.08 1.28 -1.02
C GLU A 38 -19.35 2.55 -0.56
N ARG A 39 -19.01 2.64 0.74
CA ARG A 39 -18.31 3.81 1.29
C ARG A 39 -16.85 3.84 0.90
N GLU A 40 -16.18 2.71 0.84
CA GLU A 40 -14.82 2.60 0.31
C GLU A 40 -14.75 3.07 -1.15
N ALA A 41 -15.70 2.63 -2.00
CA ALA A 41 -15.82 3.08 -3.37
C ALA A 41 -16.08 4.60 -3.45
N ARG A 42 -16.90 5.16 -2.55
CA ARG A 42 -17.17 6.60 -2.47
C ARG A 42 -15.93 7.39 -2.04
N VAL A 43 -15.18 6.90 -1.03
CA VAL A 43 -13.90 7.50 -0.60
C VAL A 43 -12.91 7.52 -1.76
N ALA A 44 -12.75 6.40 -2.48
CA ALA A 44 -11.87 6.31 -3.63
C ALA A 44 -12.27 7.28 -4.76
N LYS A 45 -13.59 7.43 -5.03
CA LYS A 45 -14.11 8.37 -6.02
C LYS A 45 -13.81 9.82 -5.63
N LEU A 46 -14.15 10.23 -4.39
CA LEU A 46 -13.92 11.59 -3.89
C LEU A 46 -12.43 11.94 -3.88
N THR A 47 -11.57 11.00 -3.49
CA THR A 47 -10.12 11.19 -3.50
C THR A 47 -9.62 11.48 -4.93
N ARG A 48 -10.10 10.74 -5.93
CA ARG A 48 -9.77 10.99 -7.34
C ARG A 48 -10.29 12.34 -7.83
N GLU A 49 -11.51 12.72 -7.46
CA GLU A 49 -12.09 14.01 -7.82
C GLU A 49 -11.28 15.17 -7.21
N ILE A 50 -10.92 15.09 -5.92
CA ILE A 50 -10.07 16.07 -5.26
C ILE A 50 -8.69 16.15 -5.94
N ALA A 51 -8.06 15.02 -6.23
CA ALA A 51 -6.79 14.98 -6.95
C ALA A 51 -6.88 15.64 -8.33
N SER A 52 -8.00 15.41 -9.07
CA SER A 52 -8.22 16.02 -10.36
C SER A 52 -8.42 17.54 -10.28
N VAL A 53 -9.12 18.02 -9.25
CA VAL A 53 -9.33 19.46 -9.00
C VAL A 53 -8.01 20.12 -8.60
N LEU A 54 -7.25 19.50 -7.71
CA LEU A 54 -5.92 19.98 -7.29
C LEU A 54 -4.94 20.00 -8.47
N SER A 55 -4.98 18.98 -9.33
CA SER A 55 -4.17 18.95 -10.56
C SER A 55 -4.51 20.06 -11.54
N ARG A 56 -5.79 20.46 -11.62
CA ARG A 56 -6.23 21.57 -12.45
C ARG A 56 -5.90 22.94 -11.87
N SER A 57 -6.05 23.09 -10.55
CA SER A 57 -5.70 24.33 -9.84
C SER A 57 -4.19 24.48 -9.62
N GLY A 58 -3.45 23.39 -9.44
CA GLY A 58 -2.01 23.38 -9.24
C GLY A 58 -1.17 23.68 -10.49
N ARG A 59 -1.78 23.82 -11.66
CA ARG A 59 -1.05 24.20 -12.88
C ARG A 59 -0.45 25.61 -12.86
N GLN A 60 -0.76 26.42 -11.85
CA GLN A 60 -0.20 27.78 -11.72
C GLN A 60 0.92 27.93 -10.70
N THR A 61 1.18 26.95 -9.82
CA THR A 61 2.24 27.02 -8.81
C THR A 61 2.95 25.68 -8.55
N ALA A 62 2.92 24.77 -9.51
CA ALA A 62 3.73 23.58 -9.43
C ALA A 62 5.20 24.01 -9.62
N ASP A 63 5.93 24.17 -8.55
CA ASP A 63 7.36 23.96 -8.57
C ASP A 63 7.60 22.69 -9.39
N LYS A 64 8.36 22.84 -10.49
CA LYS A 64 8.46 21.83 -11.52
C LYS A 64 9.05 20.55 -10.92
N PHE A 65 8.20 19.67 -10.39
CA PHE A 65 8.62 18.30 -10.12
C PHE A 65 9.26 17.78 -11.40
N SER A 66 10.52 17.43 -11.32
CA SER A 66 11.25 16.85 -12.42
C SER A 66 11.90 15.53 -11.97
N LEU A 67 12.00 14.60 -12.88
CA LEU A 67 12.72 13.35 -12.63
C LEU A 67 14.16 13.63 -12.17
N ARG A 68 14.80 14.65 -12.73
CA ARG A 68 16.15 15.05 -12.36
C ARG A 68 16.23 15.47 -10.89
N THR A 69 15.30 16.32 -10.43
CA THR A 69 15.24 16.75 -9.02
C THR A 69 14.99 15.55 -8.09
N LEU A 70 14.09 14.63 -8.48
CA LEU A 70 13.88 13.41 -7.73
C LEU A 70 15.16 12.57 -7.61
N GLN A 71 15.86 12.35 -8.72
CA GLN A 71 17.10 11.58 -8.76
C GLN A 71 18.23 12.24 -7.94
N GLU A 72 18.36 13.56 -8.02
CA GLU A 72 19.34 14.32 -7.21
C GLU A 72 19.06 14.14 -5.70
N ARG A 73 17.80 14.14 -5.28
CA ARG A 73 17.41 13.95 -3.87
C ARG A 73 17.51 12.51 -3.39
N LEU A 74 17.26 11.52 -4.26
CA LEU A 74 17.49 10.11 -3.93
C LEU A 74 18.98 9.81 -3.71
N GLY A 75 19.85 10.46 -4.47
CA GLY A 75 21.29 10.23 -4.38
C GLY A 75 21.71 8.82 -4.76
N ALA A 76 22.75 8.29 -4.09
CA ALA A 76 23.29 6.96 -4.37
C ALA A 76 22.67 5.86 -3.48
N GLU A 77 22.07 6.24 -2.36
CA GLU A 77 21.73 5.30 -1.27
C GLU A 77 20.24 5.01 -1.14
N ARG A 78 19.41 5.67 -1.96
CA ARG A 78 17.95 5.52 -1.91
C ARG A 78 17.41 5.05 -3.24
N THR A 79 16.42 4.17 -3.16
CA THR A 79 15.59 3.77 -4.30
C THR A 79 14.13 4.09 -4.00
N LEU A 80 13.46 4.75 -4.93
CA LEU A 80 12.01 4.96 -4.87
C LEU A 80 11.33 3.95 -5.80
N ILE A 81 10.32 3.25 -5.28
CA ILE A 81 9.47 2.34 -6.02
C ILE A 81 8.06 2.93 -6.04
N GLU A 82 7.62 3.39 -7.20
CA GLU A 82 6.26 3.89 -7.39
C GLU A 82 5.44 2.87 -8.18
N PHE A 83 4.47 2.28 -7.52
CA PHE A 83 3.56 1.34 -8.13
C PHE A 83 2.45 2.07 -8.88
N VAL A 84 2.00 1.48 -9.97
CA VAL A 84 0.87 1.95 -10.77
C VAL A 84 -0.03 0.76 -11.12
N GLU A 85 -1.32 1.01 -11.19
CA GLU A 85 -2.30 0.03 -11.64
C GLU A 85 -2.80 0.44 -13.02
N ILE A 86 -2.66 -0.45 -13.99
CA ILE A 86 -3.09 -0.26 -15.38
C ILE A 86 -3.90 -1.50 -15.77
N ASP A 87 -5.16 -1.29 -16.13
CA ASP A 87 -6.08 -2.35 -16.58
C ASP A 87 -6.16 -3.56 -15.65
N GLY A 88 -6.13 -3.33 -14.33
CA GLY A 88 -6.20 -4.37 -13.31
C GLY A 88 -4.88 -5.13 -13.08
N VAL A 89 -3.77 -4.60 -13.59
CA VAL A 89 -2.42 -5.16 -13.40
C VAL A 89 -1.50 -4.14 -12.76
N PHE A 90 -0.78 -4.54 -11.73
CA PHE A 90 0.25 -3.71 -11.11
C PHE A 90 1.55 -3.75 -11.88
N SER A 91 2.15 -2.59 -12.04
CA SER A 91 3.49 -2.36 -12.59
C SER A 91 4.24 -1.39 -11.68
N ALA A 92 5.54 -1.23 -11.82
CA ALA A 92 6.31 -0.34 -10.98
C ALA A 92 7.35 0.48 -11.74
N PHE A 93 7.49 1.75 -11.37
CA PHE A 93 8.68 2.55 -11.65
C PHE A 93 9.68 2.38 -10.51
N VAL A 94 10.89 1.98 -10.84
CA VAL A 94 12.02 1.92 -9.91
C VAL A 94 12.98 3.05 -10.27
N VAL A 95 13.10 4.01 -9.37
CA VAL A 95 13.89 5.22 -9.58
C VAL A 95 15.03 5.27 -8.57
N SER A 96 16.25 5.40 -9.05
CA SER A 96 17.45 5.69 -8.26
C SER A 96 18.09 6.98 -8.72
N GLY A 97 19.12 7.48 -8.02
CA GLY A 97 19.82 8.71 -8.38
C GLY A 97 20.41 8.72 -9.80
N ARG A 98 20.50 7.58 -10.47
CA ARG A 98 21.11 7.46 -11.82
C ARG A 98 20.22 6.88 -12.87
N LYS A 99 19.19 6.11 -12.49
CA LYS A 99 18.41 5.29 -13.45
C LYS A 99 16.93 5.33 -13.08
N ILE A 100 16.10 5.20 -14.09
CA ILE A 100 14.69 4.84 -13.97
C ILE A 100 14.48 3.55 -14.77
N ARG A 101 13.69 2.65 -14.22
CA ARG A 101 13.23 1.42 -14.87
C ARG A 101 11.74 1.30 -14.66
N PHE A 102 11.06 0.84 -15.67
CA PHE A 102 9.67 0.44 -15.58
C PHE A 102 9.59 -1.08 -15.69
N VAL A 103 8.97 -1.71 -14.72
CA VAL A 103 8.75 -3.16 -14.65
C VAL A 103 7.27 -3.40 -14.83
N HIS A 104 6.93 -4.07 -15.93
CA HIS A 104 5.56 -4.37 -16.33
C HIS A 104 5.05 -5.62 -15.62
N ASP A 105 3.73 -5.73 -15.52
CA ASP A 105 3.00 -6.97 -15.27
C ASP A 105 3.50 -7.74 -14.04
N LEU A 106 3.63 -7.03 -12.91
CA LEU A 106 4.09 -7.64 -11.66
C LEU A 106 3.04 -8.58 -11.08
N ALA A 107 1.78 -8.13 -10.99
CA ALA A 107 0.69 -8.89 -10.39
C ALA A 107 -0.67 -8.40 -10.87
N ASN A 108 -1.65 -9.30 -10.95
CA ASN A 108 -3.05 -8.92 -11.10
C ASN A 108 -3.63 -8.43 -9.77
N VAL A 109 -4.58 -7.50 -9.84
CA VAL A 109 -5.28 -6.97 -8.66
C VAL A 109 -5.97 -8.08 -7.87
N ASP A 110 -6.59 -9.06 -8.56
CA ASP A 110 -7.30 -10.17 -7.93
C ASP A 110 -6.36 -11.09 -7.13
N ASP A 111 -5.14 -11.34 -7.64
CA ASP A 111 -4.14 -12.16 -6.95
C ASP A 111 -3.66 -11.47 -5.66
N ILE A 112 -3.47 -10.16 -5.72
CA ILE A 112 -3.12 -9.36 -4.53
C ILE A 112 -4.28 -9.31 -3.54
N ALA A 113 -5.52 -9.13 -4.01
CA ALA A 113 -6.69 -9.13 -3.14
C ALA A 113 -6.80 -10.43 -2.34
N LYS A 114 -6.65 -11.57 -3.01
CA LYS A 114 -6.66 -12.89 -2.37
C LYS A 114 -5.53 -13.05 -1.35
N SER A 115 -4.31 -12.66 -1.71
CA SER A 115 -3.16 -12.76 -0.80
C SER A 115 -3.33 -11.88 0.44
N LEU A 116 -3.96 -10.70 0.29
CA LEU A 116 -4.28 -9.82 1.42
C LEU A 116 -5.40 -10.38 2.30
N GLU A 117 -6.43 -11.01 1.71
CA GLU A 117 -7.48 -11.70 2.48
C GLU A 117 -6.87 -12.82 3.33
N ASP A 118 -6.02 -13.65 2.74
CA ASP A 118 -5.32 -14.72 3.45
C ASP A 118 -4.44 -14.17 4.58
N LEU A 119 -3.69 -13.10 4.34
CA LEU A 119 -2.85 -12.45 5.34
C LEU A 119 -3.67 -11.85 6.49
N HIS A 120 -4.75 -11.14 6.17
CA HIS A 120 -5.66 -10.57 7.17
C HIS A 120 -6.33 -11.65 8.03
N PHE A 121 -6.69 -12.78 7.43
CA PHE A 121 -7.22 -13.92 8.18
C PHE A 121 -6.21 -14.44 9.22
N GLN A 122 -4.92 -14.59 8.83
CA GLN A 122 -3.87 -15.02 9.77
C GLN A 122 -3.69 -14.00 10.92
N PHE A 123 -3.65 -12.71 10.61
CA PHE A 123 -3.54 -11.67 11.63
C PHE A 123 -4.78 -11.55 12.51
N GLY A 124 -5.98 -11.74 11.94
CA GLY A 124 -7.23 -11.77 12.69
C GLY A 124 -7.24 -12.88 13.75
N ALA A 125 -6.75 -14.06 13.37
CA ALA A 125 -6.65 -15.19 14.29
C ALA A 125 -5.69 -14.94 15.46
N LEU A 126 -4.62 -14.15 15.26
CA LEU A 126 -3.66 -13.77 16.32
C LEU A 126 -4.24 -12.77 17.34
N ARG A 127 -5.28 -12.01 16.99
CA ARG A 127 -5.92 -11.02 17.89
C ARG A 127 -6.78 -11.64 18.99
N TYR A 128 -7.23 -12.87 18.79
CA TYR A 128 -8.04 -13.58 19.78
C TYR A 128 -7.14 -14.48 20.66
N GLU A 129 -6.37 -13.85 21.55
CA GLU A 129 -5.60 -14.56 22.59
C GLU A 129 -6.55 -15.30 23.52
N THR A 130 -6.72 -16.60 23.31
CA THR A 130 -7.26 -17.51 24.31
C THR A 130 -6.12 -18.24 24.99
N ALA A 131 -6.16 -18.27 26.32
CA ALA A 131 -5.18 -19.00 27.13
C ALA A 131 -5.00 -20.44 26.61
N GLY A 132 -3.77 -20.83 26.26
CA GLY A 132 -3.45 -22.15 25.70
C GLY A 132 -3.13 -22.18 24.20
N MET A 133 -3.18 -21.04 23.48
CA MET A 133 -2.80 -20.96 22.05
C MET A 133 -1.30 -20.85 21.79
N GLU A 134 -0.46 -20.71 22.80
CA GLU A 134 1.01 -20.56 22.66
C GLU A 134 1.64 -21.62 21.75
N ARG A 135 1.17 -22.88 21.85
CA ARG A 135 1.63 -23.99 20.98
C ARG A 135 1.27 -23.83 19.50
N PHE A 136 0.29 -22.97 19.16
CA PHE A 136 -0.13 -22.72 17.78
C PHE A 136 0.50 -21.47 17.18
N LEU A 137 1.10 -20.59 18.00
CA LEU A 137 1.71 -19.33 17.52
C LEU A 137 2.79 -19.59 16.46
N GLY A 138 3.61 -20.64 16.64
CA GLY A 138 4.62 -21.02 15.65
C GLY A 138 4.02 -21.37 14.27
N GLN A 139 2.91 -22.11 14.27
CA GLN A 139 2.22 -22.46 13.01
C GLN A 139 1.53 -21.26 12.37
N MET A 140 0.95 -20.38 13.18
CA MET A 140 0.30 -19.16 12.69
C MET A 140 1.33 -18.21 12.10
N LYS A 141 2.47 -18.03 12.78
CA LYS A 141 3.60 -17.26 12.24
C LYS A 141 4.06 -17.83 10.91
N ALA A 142 4.30 -19.14 10.82
CA ALA A 142 4.76 -19.77 9.59
C ALA A 142 3.78 -19.58 8.41
N ARG A 143 2.47 -19.57 8.68
CA ARG A 143 1.46 -19.28 7.65
C ARG A 143 1.47 -17.82 7.24
N ALA A 144 1.60 -16.89 8.18
CA ALA A 144 1.73 -15.47 7.87
C ALA A 144 3.01 -15.21 7.05
N ASP A 145 4.14 -15.79 7.44
CA ASP A 145 5.41 -15.69 6.70
C ASP A 145 5.26 -16.27 5.28
N ALA A 146 4.53 -17.37 5.10
CA ALA A 146 4.26 -17.92 3.76
C ALA A 146 3.43 -16.96 2.88
N CYS A 147 2.42 -16.28 3.44
CA CYS A 147 1.67 -15.25 2.71
C CYS A 147 2.56 -14.06 2.35
N LEU A 148 3.40 -13.60 3.29
CA LEU A 148 4.35 -12.51 3.05
C LEU A 148 5.42 -12.89 2.03
N CYS A 149 5.87 -14.15 2.02
CA CYS A 149 6.78 -14.68 1.02
C CYS A 149 6.13 -14.69 -0.38
N SER A 150 4.88 -15.11 -0.49
CA SER A 150 4.16 -15.07 -1.77
C SER A 150 4.03 -13.63 -2.32
N LEU A 151 3.71 -12.67 -1.47
CA LEU A 151 3.68 -11.25 -1.85
C LEU A 151 5.07 -10.72 -2.23
N HIS A 152 6.12 -11.16 -1.54
CA HIS A 152 7.50 -10.82 -1.87
C HIS A 152 7.88 -11.31 -3.27
N GLU A 153 7.59 -12.58 -3.60
CA GLU A 153 7.91 -13.18 -4.90
C GLU A 153 7.31 -12.41 -6.07
N ILE A 154 6.07 -11.94 -5.94
CA ILE A 154 5.38 -11.28 -7.03
C ILE A 154 5.62 -9.77 -7.09
N LEU A 155 5.73 -9.09 -5.95
CA LEU A 155 5.82 -7.63 -5.92
C LEU A 155 7.25 -7.09 -5.77
N PHE A 156 8.12 -7.81 -5.07
CA PHE A 156 9.42 -7.28 -4.67
C PHE A 156 10.60 -7.96 -5.37
N ARG A 157 10.61 -9.29 -5.47
CA ARG A 157 11.69 -10.06 -6.11
C ARG A 157 12.01 -9.59 -7.55
N PRO A 158 11.03 -9.26 -8.42
CA PRO A 158 11.33 -8.74 -9.76
C PRO A 158 12.08 -7.42 -9.75
N LEU A 159 11.99 -6.66 -8.66
CA LEU A 159 12.57 -5.34 -8.49
C LEU A 159 13.97 -5.37 -7.83
N GLU A 160 14.32 -6.42 -7.08
CA GLU A 160 15.52 -6.49 -6.24
C GLU A 160 16.81 -6.12 -6.97
N LYS A 161 17.00 -6.63 -8.19
CA LYS A 161 18.21 -6.36 -9.00
C LYS A 161 18.33 -4.91 -9.48
N LEU A 162 17.28 -4.13 -9.31
CA LEU A 162 17.20 -2.72 -9.71
C LEU A 162 17.43 -1.78 -8.53
N LEU A 163 17.37 -2.31 -7.30
CA LEU A 163 17.53 -1.54 -6.08
C LEU A 163 18.98 -1.06 -5.93
N MET A 164 19.13 0.11 -5.36
CA MET A 164 20.43 0.71 -5.04
C MET A 164 20.36 1.28 -3.63
N GLY A 165 21.43 1.06 -2.85
CA GLY A 165 21.52 1.49 -1.47
C GLY A 165 20.69 0.64 -0.53
N ASP A 166 20.49 1.12 0.66
CA ASP A 166 19.84 0.45 1.78
C ASP A 166 18.53 1.13 2.24
N SER A 167 18.13 2.21 1.57
CA SER A 167 16.91 2.96 1.90
C SER A 167 15.91 2.90 0.75
N LEU A 168 14.68 2.48 1.07
CA LEU A 168 13.57 2.32 0.12
C LEU A 168 12.46 3.33 0.43
N VAL A 169 11.99 3.98 -0.62
CA VAL A 169 10.78 4.81 -0.57
C VAL A 169 9.71 4.10 -1.39
N ILE A 170 8.67 3.64 -0.72
CA ILE A 170 7.54 2.95 -1.36
C ILE A 170 6.40 3.92 -1.59
N VAL A 171 5.93 3.98 -2.82
CA VAL A 171 4.72 4.72 -3.23
C VAL A 171 3.72 3.69 -3.74
N PRO A 172 2.82 3.21 -2.88
CA PRO A 172 1.85 2.18 -3.25
C PRO A 172 0.69 2.75 -4.05
N ALA A 173 0.03 1.91 -4.85
CA ALA A 173 -1.19 2.23 -5.58
C ALA A 173 -2.31 1.24 -5.23
N GLY A 174 -3.57 1.69 -5.21
CA GLY A 174 -4.73 0.82 -5.02
C GLY A 174 -4.63 -0.07 -3.79
N LEU A 175 -4.82 -1.37 -3.96
CA LEU A 175 -4.75 -2.36 -2.89
C LEU A 175 -3.35 -2.50 -2.26
N LEU A 176 -2.29 -2.05 -2.95
CA LEU A 176 -0.93 -2.13 -2.41
C LEU A 176 -0.70 -1.24 -1.18
N HIS A 177 -1.61 -0.31 -0.88
CA HIS A 177 -1.60 0.42 0.40
C HIS A 177 -1.77 -0.48 1.63
N TYR A 178 -2.34 -1.67 1.45
CA TYR A 178 -2.54 -2.65 2.53
C TYR A 178 -1.41 -3.67 2.61
N VAL A 179 -0.49 -3.69 1.66
CA VAL A 179 0.69 -4.57 1.67
C VAL A 179 1.73 -4.02 2.63
N PRO A 180 2.14 -4.79 3.65
CA PRO A 180 3.18 -4.37 4.57
C PRO A 180 4.57 -4.62 3.95
N PHE A 181 5.00 -3.78 3.01
CA PHE A 181 6.26 -3.99 2.27
C PHE A 181 7.47 -4.20 3.19
N HIS A 182 7.52 -3.52 4.33
CA HIS A 182 8.60 -3.68 5.32
C HIS A 182 8.64 -5.09 5.95
N ALA A 183 7.50 -5.77 5.96
CA ALA A 183 7.34 -7.11 6.52
C ALA A 183 7.32 -8.22 5.46
N LEU A 184 7.47 -7.92 4.17
CA LEU A 184 7.64 -8.96 3.15
C LEU A 184 8.83 -9.85 3.51
N TYR A 185 8.68 -11.16 3.27
CA TYR A 185 9.58 -12.16 3.80
C TYR A 185 10.28 -12.97 2.70
N ASP A 186 11.62 -13.05 2.78
CA ASP A 186 12.46 -13.92 1.97
C ASP A 186 13.71 -14.29 2.79
N ASP A 187 13.64 -15.37 3.56
CA ASP A 187 14.68 -15.79 4.53
C ASP A 187 15.05 -14.70 5.56
N GLY A 188 14.15 -13.72 5.73
CA GLY A 188 14.23 -12.54 6.59
C GLY A 188 13.26 -11.48 6.12
N TYR A 189 12.94 -10.52 6.98
CA TYR A 189 12.05 -9.42 6.63
C TYR A 189 12.79 -8.33 5.84
N ILE A 190 12.09 -7.68 4.93
CA ILE A 190 12.67 -6.56 4.14
C ILE A 190 13.23 -5.47 5.06
N ALA A 191 12.58 -5.19 6.19
CA ALA A 191 13.04 -4.21 7.18
C ALA A 191 14.37 -4.58 7.87
N GLU A 192 14.83 -5.83 7.77
CA GLU A 192 16.14 -6.24 8.27
C GLU A 192 17.27 -5.87 7.31
N ARG A 193 16.93 -5.65 6.03
CA ARG A 193 17.88 -5.36 4.93
C ARG A 193 17.82 -3.90 4.48
N PHE A 194 16.65 -3.26 4.61
CA PHE A 194 16.39 -1.92 4.09
C PHE A 194 15.67 -1.05 5.11
N GLU A 195 16.02 0.22 5.15
CA GLU A 195 15.21 1.26 5.77
C GLU A 195 14.01 1.57 4.86
N VAL A 196 12.80 1.16 5.26
CA VAL A 196 11.59 1.30 4.44
C VAL A 196 10.77 2.50 4.90
N SER A 197 10.51 3.41 3.99
CA SER A 197 9.61 4.54 4.18
C SER A 197 8.47 4.53 3.15
N TYR A 198 7.37 5.22 3.46
CA TYR A 198 6.22 5.31 2.58
C TYR A 198 5.92 6.76 2.22
N ALA A 199 5.53 6.97 0.98
CA ALA A 199 5.12 8.28 0.51
C ALA A 199 3.82 8.18 -0.34
N PRO A 200 2.97 9.20 -0.32
CA PRO A 200 1.75 9.21 -1.12
C PRO A 200 2.01 9.44 -2.61
N SER A 201 3.17 9.99 -2.98
CA SER A 201 3.67 10.13 -4.35
C SER A 201 5.14 10.53 -4.35
N ALA A 202 5.85 10.28 -5.44
CA ALA A 202 7.23 10.76 -5.63
C ALA A 202 7.32 12.30 -5.50
N GLY A 203 6.32 13.04 -6.00
CA GLY A 203 6.29 14.49 -5.89
C GLY A 203 6.17 15.01 -4.46
N VAL A 204 5.33 14.37 -3.63
CA VAL A 204 5.20 14.72 -2.20
C VAL A 204 6.46 14.36 -1.44
N TRP A 205 7.01 13.17 -1.67
CA TRP A 205 8.28 12.78 -1.06
C TRP A 205 9.39 13.81 -1.39
N CYS A 206 9.48 14.18 -2.64
CA CYS A 206 10.47 15.16 -3.09
C CYS A 206 10.34 16.50 -2.35
N LYS A 207 9.13 17.01 -2.15
CA LYS A 207 8.89 18.26 -1.39
C LYS A 207 9.25 18.16 0.08
N LEU A 208 9.08 17.01 0.70
CA LEU A 208 9.42 16.79 2.11
C LEU A 208 10.94 16.69 2.35
N GLN A 209 11.75 16.63 1.30
CA GLN A 209 13.21 16.67 1.40
C GLN A 209 13.78 18.09 1.27
N GLU A 210 12.94 19.13 1.21
CA GLU A 210 13.31 20.54 1.25
C GLU A 210 13.60 21.00 2.68
#